data_0a8d3cfccd8cb8529c2464a3cfd49c49
#
_entry.id   0a8d3cfccd8cb8529c2464a3cfd49c49
#
_cell.length_a   1.000
_cell.length_b   1.000
_cell.length_c   1.000
_cell.angle_alpha   90.00
_cell.angle_beta   90.00
_cell.angle_gamma   90.00
#
_symmetry.space_group_name_H-M   'P 1'
#
loop_
_entity.id
_entity.type
_entity.pdbx_description
1 polymer ?
#
loop_
_entity_poly.entity_id
_entity_poly.type
_entity_poly.pdbx_seq_one_letter_code
_entity_poly.pdbx_strand_id
1 'polypeptide(L)'
;MNVIIAGATGFIGSELVSFLHGKGHLVTAMVRNPEKAAEQLGAGVNMLAFSDSDDDLARAFGRADAIVNLTGRPLAPVRWSKSKKKDFYESRVGVTERIVSIMENCETPPSVLISASAVGYYGDRGDEKITEQSEIGGGYLPELCDAWEKAALKAQNFGTRVCTLRLGVVLGREAGFLNQLSLPFEMGIGSYVGDGRQWVPWIHYFDLLRIIELSINDEGIFGPLNCTAPNPVRSKSFSKCLAKILGAKIVIGFPSICLKLVFADGEEVLTNSQNALPDVLMRKNFKFIYDQLENALIEECTPDKVSVVKVDPIKESFDSSFKYSRKLFKADYKIETSVSLRVNSETAFNFFSSPLNLGLATPKWMGFQITESPPKIMQGSEFEYKIKLGLLPMKWRTEIVKWSPDDLFIDFQKRGPYSLWWHQHRIVPEGDSRCRMVDQVFYKVPGWFVGRIVHKYLIKNMLIRIFSYRRKIIQMRFGGSGYDDS
;
A
#
# COMPACT_ATOMS: atom_id res chain seq x y z
N MET A 1 -15.21 7.49 14.32
CA MET A 1 -14.13 8.07 15.16
C MET A 1 -13.28 8.99 14.30
N ASN A 2 -12.63 9.98 14.94
CA ASN A 2 -11.65 10.86 14.30
C ASN A 2 -10.26 10.27 14.51
N VAL A 3 -9.59 9.88 13.42
CA VAL A 3 -8.27 9.22 13.49
C VAL A 3 -7.24 10.05 12.74
N ILE A 4 -6.16 10.42 13.43
CA ILE A 4 -5.01 11.08 12.81
C ILE A 4 -3.95 10.01 12.50
N ILE A 5 -3.45 10.02 11.26
CA ILE A 5 -2.44 9.07 10.81
C ILE A 5 -1.17 9.82 10.41
N ALA A 6 -0.11 9.70 11.21
CA ALA A 6 1.23 10.13 10.83
C ALA A 6 1.91 9.04 10.00
N GLY A 7 2.57 9.43 8.91
CA GLY A 7 3.10 8.48 7.92
C GLY A 7 2.05 7.98 6.90
N ALA A 8 0.93 8.68 6.77
CA ALA A 8 -0.20 8.35 5.89
C ALA A 8 0.17 8.13 4.42
N THR A 9 1.24 8.75 3.91
CA THR A 9 1.72 8.56 2.53
C THR A 9 2.63 7.34 2.35
N GLY A 10 2.99 6.65 3.44
CA GLY A 10 3.74 5.38 3.41
C GLY A 10 2.92 4.22 2.84
N PHE A 11 3.51 3.03 2.69
CA PHE A 11 2.81 1.83 2.23
C PHE A 11 1.62 1.50 3.15
N ILE A 12 1.89 1.17 4.41
CA ILE A 12 0.85 0.81 5.38
C ILE A 12 -0.12 1.97 5.61
N GLY A 13 0.42 3.21 5.73
CA GLY A 13 -0.38 4.39 6.04
C GLY A 13 -1.44 4.70 4.98
N SER A 14 -1.13 4.58 3.69
CA SER A 14 -2.12 4.87 2.64
C SER A 14 -3.19 3.79 2.52
N GLU A 15 -2.83 2.53 2.76
CA GLU A 15 -3.80 1.44 2.84
C GLU A 15 -4.71 1.63 4.07
N LEU A 16 -4.14 2.04 5.22
CA LEU A 16 -4.90 2.33 6.44
C LEU A 16 -5.87 3.51 6.25
N VAL A 17 -5.44 4.58 5.57
CA VAL A 17 -6.32 5.71 5.24
C VAL A 17 -7.54 5.22 4.45
N SER A 18 -7.33 4.42 3.41
CA SER A 18 -8.41 3.88 2.58
C SER A 18 -9.31 2.94 3.37
N PHE A 19 -8.73 2.07 4.19
CA PHE A 19 -9.43 1.11 5.01
C PHE A 19 -10.32 1.78 6.07
N LEU A 20 -9.78 2.70 6.87
CA LEU A 20 -10.54 3.39 7.91
C LEU A 20 -11.60 4.32 7.33
N HIS A 21 -11.29 5.01 6.22
CA HIS A 21 -12.29 5.81 5.51
C HIS A 21 -13.44 4.94 5.00
N GLY A 22 -13.15 3.75 4.45
CA GLY A 22 -14.15 2.78 4.02
C GLY A 22 -15.03 2.23 5.16
N LYS A 23 -14.51 2.25 6.40
CA LYS A 23 -15.25 1.90 7.64
C LYS A 23 -16.04 3.09 8.23
N GLY A 24 -16.03 4.25 7.57
CA GLY A 24 -16.76 5.44 8.02
C GLY A 24 -16.06 6.28 9.11
N HIS A 25 -14.75 6.08 9.32
CA HIS A 25 -13.97 6.95 10.19
C HIS A 25 -13.64 8.27 9.48
N LEU A 26 -13.59 9.37 10.25
CA LEU A 26 -13.02 10.62 9.78
C LEU A 26 -11.49 10.54 9.88
N VAL A 27 -10.82 10.57 8.75
CA VAL A 27 -9.37 10.38 8.69
C VAL A 27 -8.67 11.70 8.39
N THR A 28 -7.68 12.05 9.20
CA THR A 28 -6.75 13.17 8.99
C THR A 28 -5.35 12.63 8.77
N ALA A 29 -4.76 12.92 7.62
CA ALA A 29 -3.39 12.53 7.29
C ALA A 29 -2.40 13.60 7.75
N MET A 30 -1.54 13.28 8.72
CA MET A 30 -0.44 14.13 9.13
C MET A 30 0.77 13.91 8.23
N VAL A 31 1.14 14.91 7.44
CA VAL A 31 2.07 14.79 6.32
C VAL A 31 3.05 15.97 6.23
N ARG A 32 4.16 15.79 5.51
CA ARG A 32 5.15 16.84 5.27
C ARG A 32 4.75 17.83 4.18
N ASN A 33 4.01 17.38 3.18
CA ASN A 33 3.54 18.19 2.05
C ASN A 33 2.07 17.81 1.78
N PRO A 34 1.10 18.63 2.26
CA PRO A 34 -0.33 18.38 2.10
C PRO A 34 -0.80 18.27 0.66
N GLU A 35 -0.32 19.15 -0.24
CA GLU A 35 -0.73 19.16 -1.64
C GLU A 35 -0.38 17.83 -2.33
N LYS A 36 0.89 17.41 -2.19
CA LYS A 36 1.33 16.14 -2.74
C LYS A 36 0.66 14.93 -2.09
N ALA A 37 0.34 15.02 -0.82
CA ALA A 37 -0.38 13.97 -0.11
C ALA A 37 -1.83 13.84 -0.58
N ALA A 38 -2.51 14.95 -0.86
CA ALA A 38 -3.87 14.95 -1.41
C ALA A 38 -3.94 14.22 -2.75
N GLU A 39 -2.95 14.38 -3.63
CA GLU A 39 -2.85 13.63 -4.89
C GLU A 39 -2.72 12.11 -4.68
N GLN A 40 -2.11 11.68 -3.56
CA GLN A 40 -1.87 10.27 -3.27
C GLN A 40 -2.99 9.60 -2.48
N LEU A 41 -3.66 10.35 -1.62
CA LEU A 41 -4.66 9.83 -0.68
C LEU A 41 -6.10 10.07 -1.15
N GLY A 42 -6.26 10.90 -2.18
CA GLY A 42 -7.55 11.21 -2.78
C GLY A 42 -8.41 12.18 -1.96
N ALA A 43 -9.57 12.52 -2.50
CA ALA A 43 -10.54 13.40 -1.87
C ALA A 43 -11.16 12.75 -0.62
N GLY A 44 -11.61 13.62 0.33
CA GLY A 44 -12.29 13.18 1.56
C GLY A 44 -11.37 12.81 2.71
N VAL A 45 -10.04 13.03 2.58
CA VAL A 45 -9.07 12.89 3.65
C VAL A 45 -8.61 14.29 4.07
N ASN A 46 -8.74 14.62 5.34
CA ASN A 46 -8.22 15.88 5.87
C ASN A 46 -6.69 15.84 5.92
N MET A 47 -6.06 17.00 5.68
CA MET A 47 -4.61 17.12 5.69
C MET A 47 -4.16 17.99 6.85
N LEU A 48 -3.09 17.58 7.53
CA LEU A 48 -2.43 18.30 8.60
C LEU A 48 -0.93 18.30 8.30
N ALA A 49 -0.30 19.47 8.25
CA ALA A 49 1.11 19.55 7.95
C ALA A 49 1.97 19.36 9.21
N PHE A 50 3.03 18.58 9.12
CA PHE A 50 4.03 18.54 10.22
C PHE A 50 4.68 19.88 10.51
N SER A 51 4.64 20.84 9.60
CA SER A 51 5.15 22.19 9.74
C SER A 51 4.17 23.18 10.38
N ASP A 52 2.92 22.76 10.61
CA ASP A 52 1.94 23.61 11.31
C ASP A 52 2.42 23.93 12.74
N SER A 53 1.92 25.00 13.32
CA SER A 53 2.29 25.39 14.69
C SER A 53 1.88 24.31 15.69
N ASP A 54 2.63 24.21 16.80
CA ASP A 54 2.30 23.21 17.82
C ASP A 54 0.91 23.46 18.44
N ASP A 55 0.44 24.74 18.50
CA ASP A 55 -0.92 25.06 18.92
C ASP A 55 -2.00 24.57 17.93
N ASP A 56 -1.76 24.70 16.61
CA ASP A 56 -2.68 24.18 15.60
C ASP A 56 -2.73 22.66 15.63
N LEU A 57 -1.58 22.02 15.80
CA LEU A 57 -1.46 20.57 15.94
C LEU A 57 -2.14 20.09 17.21
N ALA A 58 -1.95 20.78 18.37
CA ALA A 58 -2.60 20.42 19.63
C ALA A 58 -4.13 20.55 19.53
N ARG A 59 -4.63 21.60 18.86
CA ARG A 59 -6.08 21.74 18.60
C ARG A 59 -6.64 20.61 17.72
N ALA A 60 -5.89 20.19 16.72
CA ALA A 60 -6.29 19.08 15.85
C ALA A 60 -6.26 17.75 16.61
N PHE A 61 -5.21 17.52 17.41
CA PHE A 61 -5.03 16.30 18.20
C PHE A 61 -6.11 16.19 19.29
N GLY A 62 -6.45 17.30 19.96
CA GLY A 62 -7.51 17.33 20.99
C GLY A 62 -8.93 17.03 20.45
N ARG A 63 -9.12 16.98 19.13
CA ARG A 63 -10.37 16.56 18.48
C ARG A 63 -10.32 15.13 17.97
N ALA A 64 -9.17 14.47 18.07
CA ALA A 64 -8.99 13.11 17.61
C ALA A 64 -9.28 12.10 18.73
N ASP A 65 -9.93 11.01 18.38
CA ASP A 65 -10.13 9.87 19.27
C ASP A 65 -8.85 9.02 19.36
N ALA A 66 -8.12 8.92 18.24
CA ALA A 66 -6.92 8.10 18.12
C ALA A 66 -5.84 8.75 17.25
N ILE A 67 -4.57 8.51 17.61
CA ILE A 67 -3.42 8.81 16.76
C ILE A 67 -2.74 7.49 16.37
N VAL A 68 -2.46 7.32 15.08
CA VAL A 68 -1.69 6.20 14.54
C VAL A 68 -0.38 6.73 13.95
N ASN A 69 0.74 6.41 14.59
CA ASN A 69 2.07 6.82 14.14
C ASN A 69 2.78 5.69 13.41
N LEU A 70 2.83 5.76 12.09
CA LEU A 70 3.52 4.83 11.18
C LEU A 70 4.76 5.47 10.55
N THR A 71 5.32 6.49 11.17
CA THR A 71 6.48 7.21 10.61
C THR A 71 7.76 6.39 10.76
N GLY A 72 8.61 6.45 9.73
CA GLY A 72 9.91 5.81 9.73
C GLY A 72 10.50 5.75 8.33
N ARG A 73 11.78 6.09 8.17
CA ARG A 73 12.49 5.89 6.90
C ARG A 73 12.78 4.40 6.70
N PRO A 74 12.71 3.88 5.45
CA PRO A 74 13.08 2.49 5.16
C PRO A 74 14.50 2.17 5.62
N LEU A 75 14.67 1.04 6.30
CA LEU A 75 15.96 0.55 6.80
C LEU A 75 16.75 -0.20 5.71
N ALA A 76 16.06 -0.82 4.76
CA ALA A 76 16.62 -1.56 3.64
C ALA A 76 15.94 -1.14 2.32
N PRO A 77 16.58 -1.32 1.14
CA PRO A 77 18.00 -1.72 0.97
C PRO A 77 18.92 -0.50 0.94
N VAL A 78 19.57 -0.20 2.03
CA VAL A 78 20.53 0.93 2.11
C VAL A 78 21.75 0.54 2.95
N ARG A 79 22.92 1.08 2.59
CA ARG A 79 24.14 0.94 3.40
C ARG A 79 24.03 1.83 4.64
N TRP A 80 24.21 1.25 5.83
CA TRP A 80 24.14 2.00 7.07
C TRP A 80 25.46 2.73 7.34
N SER A 81 25.37 4.04 7.46
CA SER A 81 26.41 4.92 7.96
C SER A 81 25.95 5.59 9.25
N LYS A 82 26.85 6.27 9.96
CA LYS A 82 26.50 7.06 11.15
C LYS A 82 25.38 8.09 10.85
N SER A 83 25.46 8.76 9.69
CA SER A 83 24.40 9.69 9.26
C SER A 83 23.07 8.98 9.00
N LYS A 84 23.09 7.80 8.37
CA LYS A 84 21.86 7.01 8.15
C LYS A 84 21.24 6.50 9.45
N LYS A 85 22.07 6.04 10.41
CA LYS A 85 21.59 5.65 11.74
C LYS A 85 20.91 6.82 12.47
N LYS A 86 21.48 8.05 12.35
CA LYS A 86 20.84 9.26 12.85
C LYS A 86 19.50 9.54 12.15
N ASP A 87 19.44 9.45 10.82
CA ASP A 87 18.20 9.61 10.04
C ASP A 87 17.12 8.58 10.48
N PHE A 88 17.52 7.34 10.79
CA PHE A 88 16.60 6.31 11.27
C PHE A 88 16.05 6.64 12.65
N TYR A 89 16.90 7.12 13.54
CA TYR A 89 16.52 7.54 14.88
C TYR A 89 15.55 8.75 14.83
N GLU A 90 15.92 9.82 14.14
CA GLU A 90 15.11 11.03 14.04
C GLU A 90 13.74 10.76 13.38
N SER A 91 13.70 9.92 12.34
CA SER A 91 12.45 9.59 11.64
C SER A 91 11.50 8.70 12.45
N ARG A 92 11.93 8.14 13.56
CA ARG A 92 11.16 7.28 14.47
C ARG A 92 11.01 7.93 15.84
N VAL A 93 12.10 7.97 16.60
CA VAL A 93 12.12 8.46 17.98
C VAL A 93 11.80 9.94 18.01
N GLY A 94 12.52 10.78 17.24
CA GLY A 94 12.31 12.23 17.23
C GLY A 94 10.90 12.62 16.80
N VAL A 95 10.35 11.96 15.76
CA VAL A 95 8.97 12.22 15.34
C VAL A 95 7.98 11.77 16.41
N THR A 96 8.19 10.63 17.06
CA THR A 96 7.30 10.13 18.11
C THR A 96 7.33 11.04 19.35
N GLU A 97 8.51 11.51 19.76
CA GLU A 97 8.65 12.47 20.86
C GLU A 97 7.91 13.77 20.57
N ARG A 98 8.00 14.30 19.34
CA ARG A 98 7.22 15.46 18.94
C ARG A 98 5.71 15.22 18.99
N ILE A 99 5.22 14.09 18.47
CA ILE A 99 3.80 13.74 18.55
C ILE A 99 3.33 13.71 20.01
N VAL A 100 4.08 13.04 20.88
CA VAL A 100 3.75 12.91 22.30
C VAL A 100 3.79 14.27 23.02
N SER A 101 4.77 15.12 22.71
CA SER A 101 4.85 16.49 23.27
C SER A 101 3.65 17.35 22.85
N ILE A 102 3.18 17.23 21.61
CA ILE A 102 1.96 17.92 21.16
C ILE A 102 0.73 17.37 21.87
N MET A 103 0.62 16.05 22.06
CA MET A 103 -0.48 15.42 22.80
C MET A 103 -0.56 15.89 24.25
N GLU A 104 0.59 16.08 24.89
CA GLU A 104 0.68 16.57 26.27
C GLU A 104 0.10 18.00 26.42
N ASN A 105 0.17 18.82 25.36
CA ASN A 105 -0.36 20.18 25.35
C ASN A 105 -1.84 20.28 24.93
N CYS A 106 -2.51 19.14 24.66
CA CYS A 106 -3.93 19.12 24.33
C CYS A 106 -4.78 19.33 25.59
N GLU A 107 -5.86 20.12 25.49
CA GLU A 107 -6.86 20.19 26.56
C GLU A 107 -7.47 18.84 26.90
N THR A 108 -7.72 18.04 25.83
CA THR A 108 -8.20 16.66 25.93
C THR A 108 -7.32 15.80 25.04
N PRO A 109 -6.33 15.10 25.59
CA PRO A 109 -5.48 14.20 24.79
C PRO A 109 -6.30 13.07 24.13
N PRO A 110 -5.88 12.59 22.94
CA PRO A 110 -6.49 11.41 22.30
C PRO A 110 -6.47 10.20 23.23
N SER A 111 -7.55 9.41 23.21
CA SER A 111 -7.71 8.26 24.11
C SER A 111 -6.68 7.16 23.86
N VAL A 112 -6.16 7.05 22.63
CA VAL A 112 -5.19 6.02 22.25
C VAL A 112 -4.13 6.52 21.28
N LEU A 113 -2.88 6.11 21.52
CA LEU A 113 -1.75 6.21 20.61
C LEU A 113 -1.34 4.83 20.14
N ILE A 114 -1.46 4.56 18.85
CA ILE A 114 -0.92 3.38 18.19
C ILE A 114 0.39 3.78 17.53
N SER A 115 1.52 3.28 18.04
CA SER A 115 2.85 3.63 17.51
C SER A 115 3.52 2.43 16.88
N ALA A 116 4.03 2.58 15.67
CA ALA A 116 4.86 1.56 15.07
C ALA A 116 6.12 1.28 15.90
N SER A 117 6.54 0.03 15.90
CA SER A 117 7.81 -0.52 16.33
C SER A 117 8.19 -1.64 15.35
N ALA A 118 9.09 -2.51 15.67
CA ALA A 118 9.45 -3.65 14.83
C ALA A 118 9.89 -4.87 15.66
N VAL A 119 9.75 -6.06 15.10
CA VAL A 119 10.33 -7.31 15.66
C VAL A 119 11.85 -7.23 15.80
N GLY A 120 12.48 -6.25 15.17
CA GLY A 120 13.87 -5.88 15.39
C GLY A 120 14.22 -5.61 16.85
N TYR A 121 13.24 -5.31 17.71
CA TYR A 121 13.35 -5.24 19.17
C TYR A 121 14.03 -6.47 19.79
N TYR A 122 13.79 -7.64 19.22
CA TYR A 122 14.29 -8.90 19.76
C TYR A 122 15.72 -9.27 19.31
N GLY A 123 16.28 -8.57 18.30
CA GLY A 123 17.58 -8.94 17.71
C GLY A 123 17.57 -10.29 17.01
N ASP A 124 18.71 -10.96 16.97
CA ASP A 124 18.83 -12.34 16.47
C ASP A 124 18.61 -13.32 17.63
N ARG A 125 17.60 -14.20 17.51
CA ARG A 125 17.21 -15.16 18.54
C ARG A 125 17.29 -16.61 18.04
N GLY A 126 17.90 -16.86 16.89
CA GLY A 126 18.03 -18.20 16.32
C GLY A 126 16.68 -18.90 16.19
N ASP A 127 16.51 -20.01 16.92
CA ASP A 127 15.29 -20.84 16.88
C ASP A 127 14.32 -20.60 18.05
N GLU A 128 14.66 -19.68 18.95
CA GLU A 128 13.82 -19.37 20.11
C GLU A 128 12.44 -18.85 19.67
N LYS A 129 11.39 -19.36 20.31
CA LYS A 129 10.03 -18.82 20.15
C LYS A 129 9.93 -17.52 20.92
N ILE A 130 9.58 -16.45 20.24
CA ILE A 130 9.53 -15.08 20.75
C ILE A 130 8.06 -14.66 20.90
N THR A 131 7.72 -14.09 22.04
CA THR A 131 6.43 -13.46 22.30
C THR A 131 6.63 -12.01 22.73
N GLU A 132 5.54 -11.27 22.96
CA GLU A 132 5.61 -9.89 23.42
C GLU A 132 6.28 -9.73 24.80
N GLN A 133 6.34 -10.79 25.58
CA GLN A 133 7.00 -10.83 26.91
C GLN A 133 8.49 -11.14 26.84
N SER A 134 9.01 -11.54 25.66
CA SER A 134 10.43 -11.82 25.47
C SER A 134 11.27 -10.54 25.64
N GLU A 135 12.43 -10.70 26.27
CA GLU A 135 13.34 -9.61 26.54
C GLU A 135 13.91 -8.98 25.25
N ILE A 136 14.39 -7.77 25.39
CA ILE A 136 15.07 -7.06 24.31
C ILE A 136 16.36 -7.79 23.90
N GLY A 137 16.69 -7.80 22.62
CA GLY A 137 17.96 -8.29 22.10
C GLY A 137 19.09 -7.26 22.24
N GLY A 138 20.28 -7.66 21.76
CA GLY A 138 21.44 -6.76 21.68
C GLY A 138 21.66 -6.18 20.29
N GLY A 139 22.27 -4.99 20.22
CA GLY A 139 22.64 -4.34 18.97
C GLY A 139 21.78 -3.13 18.60
N TYR A 140 22.06 -2.55 17.43
CA TYR A 140 21.46 -1.27 17.03
C TYR A 140 19.95 -1.33 16.81
N LEU A 141 19.44 -2.38 16.18
CA LEU A 141 17.98 -2.49 15.93
C LEU A 141 17.16 -2.61 17.21
N PRO A 142 17.55 -3.48 18.18
CA PRO A 142 16.89 -3.52 19.49
C PRO A 142 16.91 -2.16 20.22
N GLU A 143 18.07 -1.51 20.28
CA GLU A 143 18.24 -0.20 20.94
C GLU A 143 17.34 0.86 20.27
N LEU A 144 17.26 0.89 18.95
CA LEU A 144 16.39 1.80 18.20
C LEU A 144 14.90 1.55 18.49
N CYS A 145 14.48 0.28 18.50
CA CYS A 145 13.09 -0.11 18.77
C CYS A 145 12.70 0.23 20.23
N ASP A 146 13.57 -0.04 21.18
CA ASP A 146 13.37 0.28 22.59
C ASP A 146 13.22 1.79 22.82
N ALA A 147 14.11 2.60 22.24
CA ALA A 147 14.01 4.05 22.31
C ALA A 147 12.71 4.56 21.68
N TRP A 148 12.29 3.94 20.58
CA TRP A 148 11.05 4.28 19.89
C TRP A 148 9.82 3.94 20.73
N GLU A 149 9.75 2.73 21.32
CA GLU A 149 8.66 2.33 22.22
C GLU A 149 8.62 3.21 23.47
N LYS A 150 9.78 3.50 24.11
CA LYS A 150 9.87 4.39 25.28
C LYS A 150 9.38 5.81 24.96
N ALA A 151 9.67 6.35 23.77
CA ALA A 151 9.15 7.65 23.36
C ALA A 151 7.61 7.65 23.27
N ALA A 152 6.98 6.60 22.73
CA ALA A 152 5.54 6.48 22.65
C ALA A 152 4.89 6.29 24.03
N LEU A 153 5.50 5.48 24.91
CA LEU A 153 4.98 5.17 26.24
C LEU A 153 4.89 6.41 27.15
N LYS A 154 5.63 7.50 26.88
CA LYS A 154 5.50 8.78 27.62
C LYS A 154 4.05 9.32 27.59
N ALA A 155 3.26 8.99 26.54
CA ALA A 155 1.87 9.40 26.43
C ALA A 155 0.96 8.85 27.55
N GLN A 156 1.38 7.76 28.22
CA GLN A 156 0.66 7.23 29.39
C GLN A 156 0.63 8.19 30.58
N ASN A 157 1.60 9.12 30.68
CA ASN A 157 1.69 10.07 31.79
C ASN A 157 0.50 11.03 31.86
N PHE A 158 -0.21 11.22 30.74
CA PHE A 158 -1.40 12.06 30.64
C PHE A 158 -2.67 11.28 30.26
N GLY A 159 -2.70 9.97 30.56
CA GLY A 159 -3.90 9.13 30.49
C GLY A 159 -4.18 8.52 29.11
N THR A 160 -3.32 8.70 28.10
CA THR A 160 -3.47 8.07 26.80
C THR A 160 -3.06 6.60 26.86
N ARG A 161 -3.91 5.70 26.37
CA ARG A 161 -3.58 4.28 26.17
C ARG A 161 -2.57 4.14 25.02
N VAL A 162 -1.51 3.37 25.21
CA VAL A 162 -0.46 3.21 24.19
C VAL A 162 -0.37 1.76 23.74
N CYS A 163 -0.36 1.54 22.42
CA CYS A 163 -0.03 0.25 21.80
C CYS A 163 1.22 0.43 20.92
N THR A 164 2.22 -0.41 21.10
CA THR A 164 3.42 -0.43 20.25
C THR A 164 3.40 -1.64 19.33
N LEU A 165 3.36 -1.40 18.02
CA LEU A 165 3.21 -2.45 17.02
C LEU A 165 4.58 -2.96 16.60
N ARG A 166 5.04 -4.10 17.11
CA ARG A 166 6.26 -4.76 16.68
C ARG A 166 6.03 -5.46 15.35
N LEU A 167 6.21 -4.70 14.27
CA LEU A 167 5.93 -5.14 12.90
C LEU A 167 6.91 -6.21 12.45
N GLY A 168 6.38 -7.32 11.95
CA GLY A 168 7.12 -8.28 11.12
C GLY A 168 7.30 -7.77 9.68
N VAL A 169 7.72 -8.66 8.78
CA VAL A 169 7.80 -8.37 7.34
C VAL A 169 6.38 -8.24 6.78
N VAL A 170 5.97 -7.02 6.50
CA VAL A 170 4.63 -6.74 5.95
C VAL A 170 4.58 -7.09 4.47
N LEU A 171 3.72 -8.06 4.13
CA LEU A 171 3.53 -8.52 2.76
C LEU A 171 2.49 -7.68 2.05
N GLY A 172 2.87 -7.13 0.91
CA GLY A 172 2.03 -6.44 -0.05
C GLY A 172 2.80 -6.24 -1.34
N ARG A 173 2.17 -6.56 -2.47
CA ARG A 173 2.83 -6.59 -3.78
C ARG A 173 3.31 -5.22 -4.24
N GLU A 174 2.55 -4.19 -3.91
CA GLU A 174 2.74 -2.86 -4.50
C GLU A 174 3.81 -2.02 -3.79
N ALA A 175 4.29 -2.49 -2.63
CA ALA A 175 5.34 -1.80 -1.88
C ALA A 175 6.09 -2.75 -0.93
N GLY A 176 7.11 -2.23 -0.26
CA GLY A 176 7.85 -2.96 0.76
C GLY A 176 8.69 -4.12 0.21
N PHE A 177 8.85 -5.13 1.05
CA PHE A 177 9.75 -6.27 0.82
C PHE A 177 9.35 -7.11 -0.41
N LEU A 178 8.06 -7.45 -0.54
CA LEU A 178 7.59 -8.31 -1.62
C LEU A 178 7.72 -7.65 -3.00
N ASN A 179 7.50 -6.33 -3.09
CA ASN A 179 7.69 -5.59 -4.33
C ASN A 179 9.14 -5.65 -4.83
N GLN A 180 10.11 -5.56 -3.91
CA GLN A 180 11.53 -5.60 -4.26
C GLN A 180 11.98 -7.01 -4.69
N LEU A 181 11.43 -8.06 -4.06
CA LEU A 181 11.76 -9.44 -4.38
C LEU A 181 11.10 -9.96 -5.66
N SER A 182 9.92 -9.49 -6.01
CA SER A 182 9.09 -10.11 -7.06
C SER A 182 9.76 -10.12 -8.43
N LEU A 183 10.45 -9.06 -8.82
CA LEU A 183 10.99 -8.93 -10.18
C LEU A 183 12.00 -10.03 -10.55
N PRO A 184 13.02 -10.35 -9.77
CA PRO A 184 13.92 -11.46 -10.07
C PRO A 184 13.19 -12.81 -10.16
N PHE A 185 12.21 -13.05 -9.29
CA PHE A 185 11.40 -14.28 -9.31
C PHE A 185 10.56 -14.38 -10.57
N GLU A 186 9.94 -13.29 -11.03
CA GLU A 186 9.21 -13.23 -12.30
C GLU A 186 10.12 -13.46 -13.52
N MET A 187 11.40 -13.08 -13.40
CA MET A 187 12.42 -13.38 -14.40
C MET A 187 12.95 -14.82 -14.35
N GLY A 188 12.44 -15.64 -13.43
CA GLY A 188 12.77 -17.06 -13.31
C GLY A 188 13.84 -17.40 -12.28
N ILE A 189 14.39 -16.42 -11.56
CA ILE A 189 15.47 -16.61 -10.59
C ILE A 189 15.05 -16.08 -9.23
N GLY A 190 14.85 -16.97 -8.27
CA GLY A 190 14.61 -16.65 -6.87
C GLY A 190 15.89 -16.72 -6.04
N SER A 191 15.90 -16.06 -4.88
CA SER A 191 16.99 -16.14 -3.95
C SER A 191 16.52 -16.11 -2.49
N TYR A 192 17.34 -16.69 -1.60
CA TYR A 192 17.23 -16.56 -0.14
C TYR A 192 18.58 -16.16 0.44
N VAL A 193 18.58 -15.61 1.64
CA VAL A 193 19.80 -15.12 2.30
C VAL A 193 20.49 -16.24 3.05
N GLY A 194 21.83 -16.33 2.94
CA GLY A 194 22.66 -17.28 3.64
C GLY A 194 22.30 -18.74 3.33
N ASP A 195 22.16 -19.56 4.36
CA ASP A 195 21.68 -20.94 4.27
C ASP A 195 20.15 -21.03 4.28
N GLY A 196 19.47 -19.91 4.51
CA GLY A 196 18.00 -19.79 4.53
C GLY A 196 17.33 -20.37 5.77
N ARG A 197 18.09 -20.61 6.85
CA ARG A 197 17.55 -21.14 8.11
C ARG A 197 16.91 -20.10 9.00
N GLN A 198 17.22 -18.81 8.82
CA GLN A 198 16.64 -17.75 9.64
C GLN A 198 15.11 -17.70 9.50
N TRP A 199 14.45 -17.49 10.64
CA TRP A 199 13.01 -17.29 10.70
C TRP A 199 12.64 -15.90 10.19
N VAL A 200 11.60 -15.85 9.38
CA VAL A 200 11.00 -14.62 8.83
C VAL A 200 9.62 -14.48 9.44
N PRO A 201 9.44 -13.59 10.42
CA PRO A 201 8.13 -13.21 10.94
C PRO A 201 7.45 -12.31 9.90
N TRP A 202 6.41 -12.80 9.28
CA TRP A 202 5.67 -12.09 8.24
C TRP A 202 4.24 -11.79 8.67
N ILE A 203 3.60 -10.81 8.05
CA ILE A 203 2.18 -10.53 8.18
C ILE A 203 1.65 -10.00 6.84
N HIS A 204 0.44 -10.38 6.48
CA HIS A 204 -0.25 -9.76 5.36
C HIS A 204 -0.71 -8.34 5.75
N TYR A 205 -0.51 -7.35 4.87
CA TYR A 205 -0.82 -5.95 5.20
C TYR A 205 -2.28 -5.78 5.63
N PHE A 206 -3.23 -6.52 5.04
CA PHE A 206 -4.65 -6.42 5.39
C PHE A 206 -4.94 -6.88 6.83
N ASP A 207 -4.33 -7.96 7.30
CA ASP A 207 -4.43 -8.36 8.71
C ASP A 207 -3.81 -7.30 9.64
N LEU A 208 -2.72 -6.65 9.22
CA LEU A 208 -2.15 -5.53 9.97
C LEU A 208 -3.13 -4.34 10.08
N LEU A 209 -3.85 -3.99 9.00
CA LEU A 209 -4.88 -2.93 9.06
C LEU A 209 -5.98 -3.28 10.06
N ARG A 210 -6.43 -4.53 10.08
CA ARG A 210 -7.43 -5.04 11.05
C ARG A 210 -6.91 -5.05 12.48
N ILE A 211 -5.63 -5.34 12.69
CA ILE A 211 -4.99 -5.25 14.02
C ILE A 211 -4.94 -3.79 14.49
N ILE A 212 -4.62 -2.85 13.61
CA ILE A 212 -4.63 -1.42 13.96
C ILE A 212 -6.06 -0.98 14.32
N GLU A 213 -7.06 -1.32 13.53
CA GLU A 213 -8.47 -1.02 13.83
C GLU A 213 -8.91 -1.64 15.16
N LEU A 214 -8.58 -2.91 15.40
CA LEU A 214 -8.84 -3.57 16.68
C LEU A 214 -8.17 -2.85 17.84
N SER A 215 -6.90 -2.44 17.67
CA SER A 215 -6.15 -1.71 18.70
C SER A 215 -6.73 -0.31 18.99
N ILE A 216 -7.39 0.31 18.03
CA ILE A 216 -8.14 1.57 18.25
C ILE A 216 -9.39 1.29 19.09
N ASN A 217 -10.16 0.25 18.75
CA ASN A 217 -11.51 0.01 19.28
C ASN A 217 -11.53 -0.81 20.59
N ASP A 218 -10.59 -1.71 20.84
CA ASP A 218 -10.54 -2.58 22.04
C ASP A 218 -9.62 -1.93 23.12
N GLU A 219 -10.22 -1.37 24.16
CA GLU A 219 -9.50 -0.79 25.30
C GLU A 219 -8.64 -1.82 26.05
N GLY A 220 -8.95 -3.08 25.97
CA GLY A 220 -8.17 -4.18 26.56
C GLY A 220 -6.91 -4.56 25.78
N ILE A 221 -6.58 -3.83 24.69
CA ILE A 221 -5.33 -3.95 23.95
C ILE A 221 -4.44 -2.76 24.27
N PHE A 222 -3.30 -3.02 24.89
CA PHE A 222 -2.30 -2.02 25.26
C PHE A 222 -0.89 -2.64 25.33
N GLY A 223 0.14 -1.81 25.32
CA GLY A 223 1.54 -2.23 25.34
C GLY A 223 2.01 -2.83 24.02
N PRO A 224 3.05 -3.69 24.03
CA PRO A 224 3.61 -4.27 22.82
C PRO A 224 2.71 -5.33 22.20
N LEU A 225 2.61 -5.29 20.86
CA LEU A 225 1.90 -6.26 20.03
C LEU A 225 2.82 -6.79 18.94
N ASN A 226 3.04 -8.08 18.87
CA ASN A 226 3.68 -8.70 17.72
C ASN A 226 2.70 -8.74 16.54
N CYS A 227 2.91 -7.84 15.59
CA CYS A 227 2.14 -7.81 14.35
C CYS A 227 2.79 -8.75 13.34
N THR A 228 2.62 -10.05 13.58
CA THR A 228 3.10 -11.18 12.77
C THR A 228 1.98 -12.17 12.55
N ALA A 229 2.04 -12.93 11.46
CA ALA A 229 1.16 -14.09 11.29
C ALA A 229 1.53 -15.20 12.29
N PRO A 230 0.57 -16.09 12.67
CA PRO A 230 0.80 -17.11 13.68
C PRO A 230 1.79 -18.20 13.25
N ASN A 231 2.09 -18.28 11.96
CA ASN A 231 2.95 -19.30 11.35
C ASN A 231 4.18 -18.67 10.67
N PRO A 232 5.21 -18.23 11.44
CA PRO A 232 6.45 -17.76 10.85
C PRO A 232 7.13 -18.87 10.05
N VAL A 233 7.93 -18.52 9.05
CA VAL A 233 8.56 -19.47 8.13
C VAL A 233 10.06 -19.24 8.03
N ARG A 234 10.81 -20.27 7.59
CA ARG A 234 12.22 -20.11 7.24
C ARG A 234 12.39 -19.35 5.92
N SER A 235 13.42 -18.52 5.82
CA SER A 235 13.74 -17.73 4.62
C SER A 235 13.78 -18.57 3.34
N LYS A 236 14.38 -19.76 3.39
CA LYS A 236 14.41 -20.69 2.24
C LYS A 236 13.00 -21.20 1.88
N SER A 237 12.16 -21.46 2.87
CA SER A 237 10.76 -21.89 2.64
C SER A 237 9.93 -20.76 2.05
N PHE A 238 10.11 -19.53 2.55
CA PHE A 238 9.50 -18.32 1.98
C PHE A 238 9.83 -18.18 0.50
N SER A 239 11.12 -18.23 0.16
CA SER A 239 11.60 -18.07 -1.22
C SER A 239 11.13 -19.19 -2.14
N LYS A 240 11.09 -20.44 -1.66
CA LYS A 240 10.54 -21.57 -2.44
C LYS A 240 9.03 -21.40 -2.71
N CYS A 241 8.27 -20.96 -1.71
CA CYS A 241 6.84 -20.69 -1.87
C CYS A 241 6.61 -19.57 -2.90
N LEU A 242 7.33 -18.46 -2.80
CA LEU A 242 7.25 -17.35 -3.74
C LEU A 242 7.67 -17.78 -5.16
N ALA A 243 8.72 -18.61 -5.30
CA ALA A 243 9.17 -19.16 -6.57
C ALA A 243 8.09 -20.02 -7.25
N LYS A 244 7.41 -20.88 -6.48
CA LYS A 244 6.30 -21.71 -6.97
C LYS A 244 5.18 -20.84 -7.56
N ILE A 245 4.81 -19.76 -6.87
CA ILE A 245 3.71 -18.88 -7.27
C ILE A 245 4.07 -18.00 -8.46
N LEU A 246 5.29 -17.43 -8.49
CA LEU A 246 5.75 -16.55 -9.57
C LEU A 246 6.38 -17.32 -10.76
N GLY A 247 6.52 -18.63 -10.66
CA GLY A 247 7.05 -19.48 -11.73
C GLY A 247 8.58 -19.43 -11.86
N ALA A 248 9.31 -19.03 -10.82
CA ALA A 248 10.77 -19.08 -10.83
C ALA A 248 11.26 -20.53 -10.80
N LYS A 249 12.15 -20.86 -11.74
CA LYS A 249 12.67 -22.23 -11.90
C LYS A 249 13.89 -22.51 -11.04
N ILE A 250 14.64 -21.48 -10.68
CA ILE A 250 15.90 -21.56 -9.94
C ILE A 250 15.75 -20.77 -8.65
N VAL A 251 16.13 -21.36 -7.52
CA VAL A 251 16.17 -20.68 -6.20
C VAL A 251 17.53 -20.94 -5.59
N ILE A 252 18.34 -19.90 -5.45
CA ILE A 252 19.73 -19.97 -4.98
C ILE A 252 19.93 -19.24 -3.65
N GLY A 253 20.87 -19.72 -2.84
CA GLY A 253 21.31 -19.02 -1.63
C GLY A 253 22.24 -17.86 -1.99
N PHE A 254 21.93 -16.67 -1.51
CA PHE A 254 22.78 -15.49 -1.66
C PHE A 254 23.69 -15.38 -0.40
N PRO A 255 25.03 -15.44 -0.56
CA PRO A 255 25.94 -15.44 0.59
C PRO A 255 25.76 -14.19 1.46
N SER A 256 25.61 -14.36 2.78
CA SER A 256 25.42 -13.26 3.73
C SER A 256 26.63 -12.31 3.74
N ILE A 257 27.84 -12.80 3.49
CA ILE A 257 29.02 -11.95 3.39
C ILE A 257 28.93 -10.88 2.29
N CYS A 258 28.25 -11.20 1.18
CA CYS A 258 28.01 -10.24 0.11
C CYS A 258 27.04 -9.13 0.57
N LEU A 259 26.06 -9.47 1.40
CA LEU A 259 25.15 -8.47 1.98
C LEU A 259 25.89 -7.53 2.92
N LYS A 260 26.81 -8.05 3.74
CA LYS A 260 27.64 -7.24 4.62
C LYS A 260 28.51 -6.25 3.87
N LEU A 261 29.10 -6.67 2.76
CA LEU A 261 29.89 -5.79 1.89
C LEU A 261 29.04 -4.65 1.29
N VAL A 262 27.78 -4.94 0.92
CA VAL A 262 26.90 -3.96 0.28
C VAL A 262 26.20 -3.07 1.30
N PHE A 263 25.65 -3.65 2.38
CA PHE A 263 24.76 -2.95 3.31
C PHE A 263 25.41 -2.61 4.65
N ALA A 264 26.65 -3.04 4.89
CA ALA A 264 27.32 -2.95 6.21
C ALA A 264 26.42 -3.54 7.31
N ASP A 265 26.23 -2.85 8.45
CA ASP A 265 25.35 -3.34 9.53
C ASP A 265 23.87 -3.47 9.10
N GLY A 266 23.48 -2.90 7.96
CA GLY A 266 22.12 -3.03 7.42
C GLY A 266 21.73 -4.44 6.98
N GLU A 267 22.69 -5.37 6.90
CA GLU A 267 22.44 -6.79 6.66
C GLU A 267 21.56 -7.42 7.76
N GLU A 268 21.66 -6.94 9.02
CA GLU A 268 20.90 -7.44 10.16
C GLU A 268 19.41 -7.52 9.88
N VAL A 269 18.86 -6.59 9.10
CA VAL A 269 17.43 -6.60 8.69
C VAL A 269 17.07 -7.86 7.91
N LEU A 270 18.02 -8.47 7.21
CA LEU A 270 17.80 -9.63 6.34
C LEU A 270 18.34 -10.95 6.93
N THR A 271 19.26 -10.86 7.88
CA THR A 271 19.98 -12.05 8.41
C THR A 271 19.49 -12.48 9.80
N ASN A 272 18.97 -11.55 10.61
CA ASN A 272 18.46 -11.89 11.94
C ASN A 272 17.31 -12.90 11.86
N SER A 273 17.34 -13.87 12.77
CA SER A 273 16.35 -14.92 12.91
C SER A 273 15.39 -14.57 14.04
N GLN A 274 14.11 -14.45 13.72
CA GLN A 274 13.08 -14.06 14.70
C GLN A 274 11.83 -14.93 14.53
N ASN A 275 11.70 -15.95 15.37
CA ASN A 275 10.51 -16.81 15.42
C ASN A 275 9.43 -16.15 16.28
N ALA A 276 8.97 -14.95 15.87
CA ALA A 276 8.06 -14.11 16.62
C ALA A 276 6.59 -14.53 16.41
N LEU A 277 5.89 -14.79 17.50
CA LEU A 277 4.51 -15.21 17.56
C LEU A 277 3.61 -14.08 18.09
N PRO A 278 2.39 -13.90 17.60
CA PRO A 278 1.45 -12.86 18.02
C PRO A 278 0.64 -13.35 19.24
N ASP A 279 1.28 -13.56 20.39
CA ASP A 279 0.67 -14.23 21.54
C ASP A 279 -0.50 -13.43 22.13
N VAL A 280 -0.39 -12.10 22.20
CA VAL A 280 -1.47 -11.22 22.66
C VAL A 280 -2.69 -11.33 21.74
N LEU A 281 -2.49 -11.27 20.42
CA LEU A 281 -3.58 -11.39 19.45
C LEU A 281 -4.22 -12.76 19.46
N MET A 282 -3.43 -13.83 19.65
CA MET A 282 -3.95 -15.20 19.77
C MET A 282 -4.81 -15.35 21.02
N ARG A 283 -4.38 -14.81 22.17
CA ARG A 283 -5.18 -14.81 23.42
C ARG A 283 -6.47 -13.99 23.30
N LYS A 284 -6.47 -12.95 22.48
CA LYS A 284 -7.65 -12.15 22.13
C LYS A 284 -8.53 -12.82 21.06
N ASN A 285 -8.21 -14.03 20.63
CA ASN A 285 -8.91 -14.76 19.57
C ASN A 285 -9.02 -13.99 18.24
N PHE A 286 -8.03 -13.16 17.92
CA PHE A 286 -7.98 -12.48 16.63
C PHE A 286 -7.94 -13.50 15.50
N LYS A 287 -8.83 -13.35 14.52
CA LYS A 287 -8.90 -14.24 13.37
C LYS A 287 -8.09 -13.66 12.24
N PHE A 288 -6.93 -14.25 11.99
CA PHE A 288 -6.13 -13.93 10.80
C PHE A 288 -6.85 -14.43 9.54
N ILE A 289 -6.94 -13.57 8.52
CA ILE A 289 -7.43 -13.97 7.19
C ILE A 289 -6.32 -14.72 6.46
N TYR A 290 -5.10 -14.30 6.66
CA TYR A 290 -3.91 -14.91 6.04
C TYR A 290 -2.99 -15.47 7.12
N ASP A 291 -3.35 -16.63 7.65
CA ASP A 291 -2.55 -17.37 8.65
C ASP A 291 -1.46 -18.24 8.00
N GLN A 292 -1.61 -18.59 6.69
CA GLN A 292 -0.66 -19.36 5.91
C GLN A 292 0.02 -18.51 4.86
N LEU A 293 1.37 -18.60 4.77
CA LEU A 293 2.16 -17.83 3.83
C LEU A 293 1.72 -18.04 2.37
N GLU A 294 1.40 -19.26 1.98
CA GLU A 294 1.00 -19.58 0.60
C GLU A 294 -0.25 -18.78 0.20
N ASN A 295 -1.26 -18.71 1.06
CA ASN A 295 -2.49 -17.96 0.80
C ASN A 295 -2.21 -16.44 0.68
N ALA A 296 -1.39 -15.90 1.59
CA ALA A 296 -0.98 -14.50 1.54
C ALA A 296 -0.21 -14.16 0.24
N LEU A 297 0.69 -15.04 -0.19
CA LEU A 297 1.45 -14.84 -1.43
C LEU A 297 0.59 -15.06 -2.68
N ILE A 298 -0.35 -15.99 -2.67
CA ILE A 298 -1.31 -16.18 -3.77
C ILE A 298 -2.14 -14.91 -3.92
N GLU A 299 -2.70 -14.38 -2.84
CA GLU A 299 -3.49 -13.13 -2.87
C GLU A 299 -2.70 -11.98 -3.49
N GLU A 300 -1.44 -11.82 -3.07
CA GLU A 300 -0.61 -10.70 -3.51
C GLU A 300 0.00 -10.90 -4.89
N CYS A 301 0.27 -12.13 -5.30
CA CYS A 301 1.06 -12.42 -6.49
C CYS A 301 0.26 -12.99 -7.66
N THR A 302 -0.95 -13.50 -7.43
CA THR A 302 -1.84 -13.93 -8.51
C THR A 302 -2.76 -12.79 -8.92
N PRO A 303 -2.78 -12.45 -10.23
CA PRO A 303 -3.67 -11.39 -10.71
C PRO A 303 -5.11 -11.84 -10.64
N ASP A 304 -5.87 -11.29 -9.71
CA ASP A 304 -7.28 -11.62 -9.54
C ASP A 304 -8.16 -10.85 -10.52
N LYS A 305 -9.04 -11.56 -11.25
CA LYS A 305 -10.18 -11.05 -12.04
C LYS A 305 -9.90 -9.94 -13.08
N VAL A 306 -8.65 -9.71 -13.46
CA VAL A 306 -8.26 -8.82 -14.54
C VAL A 306 -7.76 -9.66 -15.72
N SER A 307 -8.49 -9.65 -16.80
CA SER A 307 -8.10 -10.36 -18.02
C SER A 307 -7.62 -9.41 -19.10
N VAL A 308 -6.53 -9.78 -19.77
CA VAL A 308 -6.07 -9.12 -20.99
C VAL A 308 -6.30 -10.08 -22.16
N VAL A 309 -7.21 -9.70 -23.03
CA VAL A 309 -7.59 -10.50 -24.22
C VAL A 309 -7.22 -9.78 -25.49
N LYS A 310 -7.07 -10.53 -26.59
CA LYS A 310 -6.95 -9.93 -27.92
C LYS A 310 -8.32 -9.43 -28.36
N VAL A 311 -8.33 -8.25 -28.95
CA VAL A 311 -9.55 -7.68 -29.55
C VAL A 311 -9.87 -8.41 -30.85
N ASP A 312 -11.12 -8.83 -31.00
CA ASP A 312 -11.69 -9.27 -32.27
C ASP A 312 -12.57 -8.12 -32.78
N PRO A 313 -12.10 -7.32 -33.74
CA PRO A 313 -12.84 -6.13 -34.21
C PRO A 313 -14.20 -6.44 -34.80
N ILE A 314 -14.46 -7.69 -35.18
CA ILE A 314 -15.76 -8.11 -35.75
C ILE A 314 -16.79 -8.34 -34.64
N LYS A 315 -16.33 -8.76 -33.44
CA LYS A 315 -17.21 -9.08 -32.30
C LYS A 315 -17.45 -7.90 -31.37
N GLU A 316 -16.61 -6.86 -31.44
CA GLU A 316 -16.75 -5.69 -30.58
C GLU A 316 -17.66 -4.66 -31.23
N SER A 317 -18.71 -4.28 -30.52
CA SER A 317 -19.60 -3.19 -30.91
C SER A 317 -19.07 -1.87 -30.40
N PHE A 318 -18.61 -0.99 -31.28
CA PHE A 318 -18.16 0.34 -30.94
C PHE A 318 -19.19 1.38 -31.35
N ASP A 319 -19.57 2.27 -30.43
CA ASP A 319 -20.39 3.42 -30.75
C ASP A 319 -19.61 4.41 -31.63
N SER A 320 -20.00 4.48 -32.90
CA SER A 320 -19.35 5.32 -33.90
C SER A 320 -19.55 6.83 -33.69
N SER A 321 -20.45 7.23 -32.79
CA SER A 321 -20.72 8.63 -32.48
C SER A 321 -19.63 9.28 -31.62
N PHE A 322 -18.82 8.48 -30.91
CA PHE A 322 -17.79 9.02 -30.04
C PHE A 322 -16.57 9.52 -30.82
N LYS A 323 -16.03 10.66 -30.37
CA LYS A 323 -14.78 11.20 -30.90
C LYS A 323 -13.70 10.11 -30.83
N TYR A 324 -12.94 9.92 -31.91
CA TYR A 324 -11.91 8.89 -32.05
C TYR A 324 -12.36 7.43 -32.05
N SER A 325 -13.65 7.11 -31.97
CA SER A 325 -14.16 5.72 -31.96
C SER A 325 -13.62 4.86 -33.11
N ARG A 326 -13.45 5.44 -34.32
CA ARG A 326 -12.84 4.74 -35.46
C ARG A 326 -11.42 4.21 -35.19
N LYS A 327 -10.70 4.77 -34.23
CA LYS A 327 -9.37 4.25 -33.83
C LYS A 327 -9.47 2.94 -33.07
N LEU A 328 -10.61 2.63 -32.46
CA LEU A 328 -10.83 1.39 -31.70
C LEU A 328 -10.68 0.13 -32.58
N PHE A 329 -11.04 0.21 -33.86
CA PHE A 329 -10.80 -0.88 -34.81
C PHE A 329 -9.30 -1.24 -35.01
N LYS A 330 -8.38 -0.38 -34.47
CA LYS A 330 -6.94 -0.62 -34.50
C LYS A 330 -6.41 -1.17 -33.15
N ALA A 331 -7.26 -1.38 -32.16
CA ALA A 331 -6.86 -1.97 -30.89
C ALA A 331 -6.40 -3.43 -31.09
N ASP A 332 -5.30 -3.79 -30.44
CA ASP A 332 -4.80 -5.16 -30.44
C ASP A 332 -5.29 -5.95 -29.21
N TYR A 333 -5.55 -5.24 -28.10
CA TYR A 333 -5.85 -5.83 -26.80
C TYR A 333 -6.94 -5.07 -26.05
N LYS A 334 -7.66 -5.80 -25.18
CA LYS A 334 -8.67 -5.28 -24.27
C LYS A 334 -8.36 -5.75 -22.85
N ILE A 335 -8.52 -4.83 -21.89
CA ILE A 335 -8.63 -5.14 -20.46
C ILE A 335 -10.09 -4.92 -20.08
N GLU A 336 -10.61 -5.83 -19.29
CA GLU A 336 -11.94 -5.64 -18.67
C GLU A 336 -11.88 -6.05 -17.20
N THR A 337 -12.44 -5.23 -16.34
CA THR A 337 -12.57 -5.49 -14.91
C THR A 337 -13.84 -4.87 -14.38
N SER A 338 -14.42 -5.47 -13.36
CA SER A 338 -15.61 -4.92 -12.71
C SER A 338 -15.52 -5.11 -11.20
N VAL A 339 -16.15 -4.19 -10.48
CA VAL A 339 -16.24 -4.21 -9.02
C VAL A 339 -17.58 -3.66 -8.55
N SER A 340 -18.28 -4.39 -7.67
CA SER A 340 -19.50 -3.90 -7.02
C SER A 340 -19.14 -3.03 -5.82
N LEU A 341 -19.85 -1.91 -5.65
CA LEU A 341 -19.60 -0.86 -4.67
C LEU A 341 -20.83 -0.65 -3.80
N ARG A 342 -20.64 -0.40 -2.51
CA ARG A 342 -21.73 -0.09 -1.56
C ARG A 342 -21.96 1.42 -1.47
N VAL A 343 -22.02 2.06 -2.62
CA VAL A 343 -22.37 3.49 -2.78
C VAL A 343 -23.25 3.66 -4.02
N ASN A 344 -24.01 4.74 -4.07
CA ASN A 344 -24.82 5.07 -5.25
C ASN A 344 -23.95 5.51 -6.44
N SER A 345 -24.56 5.57 -7.63
CA SER A 345 -23.85 5.88 -8.87
C SER A 345 -23.24 7.29 -8.86
N GLU A 346 -23.92 8.27 -8.27
CA GLU A 346 -23.42 9.65 -8.16
C GLU A 346 -22.12 9.72 -7.35
N THR A 347 -22.09 9.09 -6.16
CA THR A 347 -20.90 9.03 -5.31
C THR A 347 -19.73 8.33 -6.03
N ALA A 348 -20.01 7.22 -6.69
CA ALA A 348 -19.01 6.50 -7.47
C ALA A 348 -18.49 7.36 -8.64
N PHE A 349 -19.38 7.97 -9.43
CA PHE A 349 -19.01 8.81 -10.56
C PHE A 349 -18.13 9.99 -10.13
N ASN A 350 -18.53 10.71 -9.07
CA ASN A 350 -17.76 11.83 -8.53
C ASN A 350 -16.37 11.42 -8.06
N PHE A 351 -16.23 10.21 -7.51
CA PHE A 351 -14.93 9.68 -7.12
C PHE A 351 -14.06 9.36 -8.33
N PHE A 352 -14.54 8.56 -9.28
CA PHE A 352 -13.75 8.06 -10.41
C PHE A 352 -13.43 9.14 -11.44
N SER A 353 -14.30 10.14 -11.58
CA SER A 353 -14.13 11.25 -12.51
C SER A 353 -13.20 12.36 -12.00
N SER A 354 -12.77 12.29 -10.74
CA SER A 354 -11.83 13.26 -10.15
C SER A 354 -10.38 12.89 -10.45
N PRO A 355 -9.58 13.76 -11.08
CA PRO A 355 -8.16 13.50 -11.31
C PRO A 355 -7.37 13.28 -10.01
N LEU A 356 -7.78 13.89 -8.90
CA LEU A 356 -7.13 13.73 -7.59
C LEU A 356 -7.20 12.28 -7.11
N ASN A 357 -8.28 11.56 -7.42
CA ASN A 357 -8.44 10.16 -7.03
C ASN A 357 -7.70 9.17 -7.95
N LEU A 358 -7.23 9.64 -9.13
CA LEU A 358 -6.42 8.83 -10.03
C LEU A 358 -5.10 8.42 -9.38
N GLY A 359 -4.48 9.31 -8.59
CA GLY A 359 -3.28 9.02 -7.82
C GLY A 359 -3.47 7.92 -6.79
N LEU A 360 -4.62 7.92 -6.09
CA LEU A 360 -4.98 6.86 -5.13
C LEU A 360 -5.13 5.50 -5.82
N ALA A 361 -5.79 5.48 -6.98
CA ALA A 361 -6.02 4.27 -7.77
C ALA A 361 -4.82 3.83 -8.63
N THR A 362 -3.67 4.50 -8.51
CA THR A 362 -2.45 4.20 -9.26
C THR A 362 -1.36 3.69 -8.30
N PRO A 363 -0.74 2.52 -8.58
CA PRO A 363 0.32 1.97 -7.73
C PRO A 363 1.47 2.96 -7.51
N LYS A 364 1.98 3.04 -6.29
CA LYS A 364 3.04 4.00 -5.90
C LYS A 364 4.35 3.86 -6.68
N TRP A 365 4.68 2.64 -7.12
CA TRP A 365 5.88 2.38 -7.92
C TRP A 365 5.83 3.06 -9.29
N MET A 366 4.64 3.45 -9.78
CA MET A 366 4.48 4.24 -11.01
C MET A 366 4.86 5.72 -10.83
N GLY A 367 5.06 6.20 -9.60
CA GLY A 367 5.46 7.59 -9.34
C GLY A 367 4.53 8.61 -10.01
N PHE A 368 3.22 8.35 -9.95
CA PHE A 368 2.18 9.20 -10.54
C PHE A 368 2.23 10.62 -9.97
N GLN A 369 2.15 11.61 -10.85
CA GLN A 369 2.11 13.03 -10.48
C GLN A 369 1.34 13.82 -11.55
N ILE A 370 0.27 14.50 -11.14
CA ILE A 370 -0.47 15.42 -12.02
C ILE A 370 0.42 16.64 -12.27
N THR A 371 0.58 17.02 -13.53
CA THR A 371 1.37 18.21 -13.93
C THR A 371 0.49 19.34 -14.46
N GLU A 372 -0.68 19.00 -15.00
CA GLU A 372 -1.66 19.96 -15.51
C GLU A 372 -3.06 19.36 -15.37
N SER A 373 -4.00 20.08 -14.77
CA SER A 373 -5.41 19.68 -14.66
C SER A 373 -6.32 20.89 -14.69
N PRO A 374 -7.44 20.86 -15.43
CA PRO A 374 -8.45 21.91 -15.35
C PRO A 374 -9.14 21.90 -13.97
N PRO A 375 -9.68 23.05 -13.53
CA PRO A 375 -10.35 23.16 -12.24
C PRO A 375 -11.64 22.32 -12.16
N LYS A 376 -12.27 22.04 -13.31
CA LYS A 376 -13.45 21.17 -13.43
C LYS A 376 -13.32 20.28 -14.65
N ILE A 377 -13.61 19.00 -14.45
CA ILE A 377 -13.60 18.00 -15.52
C ILE A 377 -14.96 17.97 -16.21
N MET A 378 -14.94 17.96 -17.54
CA MET A 378 -16.09 17.81 -18.42
C MET A 378 -15.66 17.22 -19.75
N GLN A 379 -16.59 16.95 -20.65
CA GLN A 379 -16.26 16.54 -22.01
C GLN A 379 -15.36 17.58 -22.70
N GLY A 380 -14.28 17.12 -23.29
CA GLY A 380 -13.26 17.97 -23.93
C GLY A 380 -12.13 18.42 -22.98
N SER A 381 -12.25 18.19 -21.68
CA SER A 381 -11.17 18.50 -20.73
C SER A 381 -9.91 17.69 -21.05
N GLU A 382 -8.76 18.36 -20.98
CA GLU A 382 -7.45 17.73 -21.09
C GLU A 382 -6.68 17.89 -19.79
N PHE A 383 -5.91 16.84 -19.42
CA PHE A 383 -5.00 16.89 -18.30
C PHE A 383 -3.72 16.11 -18.59
N GLU A 384 -2.64 16.50 -17.96
CA GLU A 384 -1.33 15.87 -18.12
C GLU A 384 -0.81 15.37 -16.79
N TYR A 385 -0.19 14.19 -16.82
CA TYR A 385 0.48 13.62 -15.68
C TYR A 385 1.78 12.91 -16.08
N LYS A 386 2.65 12.73 -15.11
CA LYS A 386 3.88 11.96 -15.23
C LYS A 386 3.70 10.62 -14.55
N ILE A 387 4.24 9.57 -15.18
CA ILE A 387 4.34 8.22 -14.62
C ILE A 387 5.73 7.67 -14.88
N LYS A 388 6.10 6.62 -14.16
CA LYS A 388 7.30 5.83 -14.42
C LYS A 388 6.89 4.47 -14.96
N LEU A 389 7.43 4.06 -16.09
CA LEU A 389 7.36 2.69 -16.59
C LEU A 389 8.73 2.04 -16.37
N GLY A 390 8.87 1.27 -15.30
CA GLY A 390 10.17 0.84 -14.79
C GLY A 390 10.99 2.04 -14.32
N LEU A 391 12.17 2.27 -14.91
CA LEU A 391 13.03 3.41 -14.60
C LEU A 391 12.79 4.63 -15.50
N LEU A 392 11.95 4.52 -16.53
CA LEU A 392 11.74 5.57 -17.55
C LEU A 392 10.58 6.48 -17.14
N PRO A 393 10.83 7.78 -16.90
CA PRO A 393 9.78 8.75 -16.69
C PRO A 393 9.09 9.06 -18.03
N MET A 394 7.75 9.09 -18.03
CA MET A 394 6.94 9.34 -19.20
C MET A 394 5.87 10.38 -18.89
N LYS A 395 5.60 11.23 -19.87
CA LYS A 395 4.47 12.16 -19.84
C LYS A 395 3.27 11.51 -20.50
N TRP A 396 2.12 11.71 -19.91
CA TRP A 396 0.86 11.21 -20.42
C TRP A 396 -0.16 12.35 -20.49
N ARG A 397 -0.71 12.62 -21.66
CA ARG A 397 -1.78 13.59 -21.86
C ARG A 397 -3.06 12.89 -22.29
N THR A 398 -4.13 13.15 -21.56
CA THR A 398 -5.46 12.55 -21.73
C THR A 398 -6.48 13.61 -22.08
N GLU A 399 -7.46 13.25 -22.94
CA GLU A 399 -8.67 14.03 -23.23
C GLU A 399 -9.90 13.23 -22.82
N ILE A 400 -10.85 13.87 -22.11
CA ILE A 400 -12.16 13.29 -21.82
C ILE A 400 -13.04 13.42 -23.07
N VAL A 401 -13.25 12.32 -23.78
CA VAL A 401 -13.97 12.29 -25.05
C VAL A 401 -15.47 12.06 -24.92
N LYS A 402 -15.91 11.55 -23.76
CA LYS A 402 -17.31 11.38 -23.38
C LYS A 402 -17.47 11.67 -21.90
N TRP A 403 -18.58 12.36 -21.56
CA TRP A 403 -18.95 12.67 -20.20
C TRP A 403 -20.45 12.57 -20.04
N SER A 404 -20.94 11.59 -19.33
CA SER A 404 -22.33 11.36 -18.97
C SER A 404 -22.38 11.14 -17.46
N PRO A 405 -22.74 12.16 -16.66
CA PRO A 405 -22.79 12.05 -15.21
C PRO A 405 -23.52 10.79 -14.75
N ASP A 406 -23.01 10.17 -13.71
CA ASP A 406 -23.53 8.99 -12.99
C ASP A 406 -23.60 7.67 -13.81
N ASP A 407 -23.21 7.69 -15.09
CA ASP A 407 -23.23 6.55 -16.00
C ASP A 407 -21.86 6.23 -16.60
N LEU A 408 -21.26 7.20 -17.33
CA LEU A 408 -20.15 6.91 -18.24
C LEU A 408 -19.21 8.10 -18.41
N PHE A 409 -17.92 7.87 -18.29
CA PHE A 409 -16.92 8.76 -18.91
C PHE A 409 -15.85 7.95 -19.63
N ILE A 410 -15.23 8.59 -20.63
CA ILE A 410 -14.21 7.95 -21.46
C ILE A 410 -13.02 8.88 -21.56
N ASP A 411 -11.85 8.36 -21.25
CA ASP A 411 -10.59 9.05 -21.45
C ASP A 411 -9.79 8.44 -22.61
N PHE A 412 -9.18 9.33 -23.39
CA PHE A 412 -8.40 8.98 -24.57
C PHE A 412 -7.00 9.57 -24.49
N GLN A 413 -5.97 8.72 -24.65
CA GLN A 413 -4.58 9.19 -24.67
C GLN A 413 -4.29 9.97 -25.95
N LYS A 414 -3.98 11.26 -25.82
CA LYS A 414 -3.48 12.10 -26.91
C LYS A 414 -1.97 11.95 -27.12
N ARG A 415 -1.24 11.85 -25.99
CA ARG A 415 0.21 11.62 -25.98
C ARG A 415 0.56 10.68 -24.82
N GLY A 416 1.38 9.67 -25.08
CA GLY A 416 1.78 8.69 -24.07
C GLY A 416 2.46 7.47 -24.67
N PRO A 417 2.67 6.41 -23.89
CA PRO A 417 3.46 5.24 -24.28
C PRO A 417 2.76 4.31 -25.27
N TYR A 418 1.46 4.43 -25.45
CA TYR A 418 0.69 3.55 -26.34
C TYR A 418 0.39 4.21 -27.67
N SER A 419 0.29 3.41 -28.74
CA SER A 419 -0.20 3.88 -30.05
C SER A 419 -1.71 4.13 -30.02
N LEU A 420 -2.41 3.45 -29.14
CA LEU A 420 -3.81 3.64 -28.82
C LEU A 420 -4.01 3.33 -27.33
N TRP A 421 -4.74 4.20 -26.65
CA TRP A 421 -5.29 3.95 -25.33
C TRP A 421 -6.63 4.64 -25.23
N TRP A 422 -7.67 3.85 -25.04
CA TRP A 422 -9.05 4.25 -24.86
C TRP A 422 -9.56 3.58 -23.61
N HIS A 423 -9.92 4.35 -22.60
CA HIS A 423 -10.34 3.84 -21.31
C HIS A 423 -11.77 4.31 -21.02
N GLN A 424 -12.67 3.35 -20.94
CA GLN A 424 -14.07 3.56 -20.66
C GLN A 424 -14.38 3.15 -19.23
N HIS A 425 -15.00 4.08 -18.49
CA HIS A 425 -15.46 3.91 -17.12
C HIS A 425 -16.98 3.95 -17.11
N ARG A 426 -17.62 2.81 -16.90
CA ARG A 426 -19.07 2.72 -16.82
C ARG A 426 -19.51 2.42 -15.40
N ILE A 427 -20.54 3.14 -14.91
CA ILE A 427 -21.14 2.92 -13.61
C ILE A 427 -22.55 2.40 -13.84
N VAL A 428 -22.82 1.20 -13.37
CA VAL A 428 -24.08 0.50 -13.54
C VAL A 428 -24.80 0.46 -12.19
N PRO A 429 -25.97 1.13 -12.04
CA PRO A 429 -26.73 1.04 -10.79
C PRO A 429 -27.14 -0.39 -10.45
N GLU A 430 -27.02 -0.79 -9.17
CA GLU A 430 -27.47 -2.08 -8.63
C GLU A 430 -28.45 -1.84 -7.45
N GLY A 431 -29.23 -0.76 -7.51
CA GLY A 431 -30.16 -0.27 -6.49
C GLY A 431 -29.77 1.12 -5.99
N ASP A 432 -30.49 1.63 -4.98
CA ASP A 432 -30.33 3.03 -4.51
C ASP A 432 -28.98 3.28 -3.81
N SER A 433 -28.42 2.26 -3.16
CA SER A 433 -27.18 2.35 -2.36
C SER A 433 -26.02 1.52 -2.90
N ARG A 434 -26.18 0.92 -4.09
CA ARG A 434 -25.15 0.08 -4.71
C ARG A 434 -25.02 0.38 -6.19
N CYS A 435 -23.78 0.26 -6.69
CA CYS A 435 -23.51 0.29 -8.11
C CYS A 435 -22.35 -0.62 -8.45
N ARG A 436 -22.16 -0.88 -9.74
CA ARG A 436 -21.03 -1.64 -10.26
C ARG A 436 -20.22 -0.77 -11.20
N MET A 437 -18.95 -0.61 -10.88
CA MET A 437 -17.95 0.02 -11.75
C MET A 437 -17.41 -1.01 -12.74
N VAL A 438 -17.45 -0.68 -14.03
CA VAL A 438 -16.87 -1.48 -15.11
C VAL A 438 -15.83 -0.66 -15.84
N ASP A 439 -14.58 -1.09 -15.79
CA ASP A 439 -13.47 -0.51 -16.55
C ASP A 439 -13.19 -1.36 -17.79
N GLN A 440 -13.16 -0.71 -18.96
CA GLN A 440 -12.78 -1.32 -20.23
C GLN A 440 -11.69 -0.49 -20.90
N VAL A 441 -10.54 -1.09 -21.14
CA VAL A 441 -9.42 -0.42 -21.81
C VAL A 441 -9.10 -1.10 -23.12
N PHE A 442 -9.22 -0.37 -24.21
CA PHE A 442 -8.76 -0.81 -25.52
C PHE A 442 -7.40 -0.18 -25.83
N TYR A 443 -6.39 -0.97 -26.14
CA TYR A 443 -5.05 -0.43 -26.34
C TYR A 443 -4.25 -1.15 -27.43
N LYS A 444 -3.21 -0.42 -27.89
CA LYS A 444 -2.21 -0.91 -28.84
C LYS A 444 -0.83 -0.46 -28.41
N VAL A 445 0.11 -1.41 -28.40
CA VAL A 445 1.51 -1.14 -28.08
C VAL A 445 2.25 -0.69 -29.37
N PRO A 446 3.11 0.34 -29.31
CA PRO A 446 3.94 0.72 -30.47
C PRO A 446 5.02 -0.32 -30.75
N GLY A 447 5.63 -0.26 -31.95
CA GLY A 447 6.81 -1.07 -32.28
C GLY A 447 6.51 -2.43 -32.94
N TRP A 448 5.34 -2.58 -33.57
CA TRP A 448 4.96 -3.74 -34.38
C TRP A 448 5.36 -5.10 -33.77
N PHE A 449 6.34 -5.82 -34.36
CA PHE A 449 6.78 -7.15 -33.88
C PHE A 449 7.45 -7.07 -32.49
N VAL A 450 8.36 -6.12 -32.28
CA VAL A 450 9.07 -5.91 -31.00
C VAL A 450 8.07 -5.53 -29.91
N GLY A 451 7.08 -4.67 -30.23
CA GLY A 451 6.01 -4.31 -29.30
C GLY A 451 5.21 -5.50 -28.83
N ARG A 452 4.95 -6.50 -29.68
CA ARG A 452 4.24 -7.74 -29.29
C ARG A 452 5.05 -8.61 -28.32
N ILE A 453 6.36 -8.68 -28.49
CA ILE A 453 7.25 -9.41 -27.57
C ILE A 453 7.27 -8.72 -26.21
N VAL A 454 7.51 -7.41 -26.20
CA VAL A 454 7.51 -6.60 -24.96
C VAL A 454 6.14 -6.66 -24.26
N HIS A 455 5.06 -6.62 -25.03
CA HIS A 455 3.71 -6.82 -24.49
C HIS A 455 3.57 -8.16 -23.78
N LYS A 456 3.94 -9.25 -24.44
CA LYS A 456 3.77 -10.61 -23.91
C LYS A 456 4.49 -10.83 -22.58
N TYR A 457 5.70 -10.31 -22.44
CA TYR A 457 6.57 -10.60 -21.28
C TYR A 457 6.57 -9.51 -20.20
N LEU A 458 6.23 -8.28 -20.55
CA LEU A 458 6.32 -7.16 -19.63
C LEU A 458 5.01 -6.38 -19.48
N ILE A 459 4.47 -5.82 -20.60
CA ILE A 459 3.37 -4.84 -20.50
C ILE A 459 2.09 -5.50 -20.01
N LYS A 460 1.76 -6.70 -20.48
CA LYS A 460 0.56 -7.44 -20.07
C LYS A 460 0.51 -7.61 -18.55
N ASN A 461 1.58 -8.14 -17.95
CA ASN A 461 1.65 -8.39 -16.52
C ASN A 461 1.62 -7.09 -15.70
N MET A 462 2.30 -6.05 -16.21
CA MET A 462 2.27 -4.73 -15.59
C MET A 462 0.86 -4.13 -15.57
N LEU A 463 0.12 -4.20 -16.68
CA LEU A 463 -1.25 -3.70 -16.77
C LEU A 463 -2.21 -4.48 -15.87
N ILE A 464 -2.11 -5.81 -15.87
CA ILE A 464 -2.89 -6.66 -14.95
C ILE A 464 -2.64 -6.22 -13.50
N ARG A 465 -1.38 -6.00 -13.12
CA ARG A 465 -1.01 -5.54 -11.78
C ARG A 465 -1.60 -4.16 -11.45
N ILE A 466 -1.57 -3.20 -12.37
CA ILE A 466 -2.15 -1.87 -12.17
C ILE A 466 -3.65 -1.95 -11.91
N PHE A 467 -4.38 -2.70 -12.74
CA PHE A 467 -5.84 -2.81 -12.62
C PHE A 467 -6.27 -3.68 -11.43
N SER A 468 -5.48 -4.67 -11.03
CA SER A 468 -5.71 -5.44 -9.80
C SER A 468 -5.54 -4.54 -8.56
N TYR A 469 -4.49 -3.72 -8.51
CA TYR A 469 -4.29 -2.73 -7.43
C TYR A 469 -5.46 -1.74 -7.36
N ARG A 470 -5.82 -1.14 -8.51
CA ARG A 470 -6.95 -0.21 -8.61
C ARG A 470 -8.22 -0.82 -8.04
N ARG A 471 -8.56 -2.03 -8.46
CA ARG A 471 -9.74 -2.76 -7.99
C ARG A 471 -9.70 -2.97 -6.47
N LYS A 472 -8.56 -3.37 -5.92
CA LYS A 472 -8.35 -3.63 -4.50
C LYS A 472 -8.57 -2.35 -3.64
N ILE A 473 -7.97 -1.23 -4.04
CA ILE A 473 -8.15 0.06 -3.36
C ILE A 473 -9.63 0.51 -3.36
N ILE A 474 -10.28 0.34 -4.50
CA ILE A 474 -11.69 0.68 -4.67
C ILE A 474 -12.57 -0.18 -3.76
N GLN A 475 -12.32 -1.49 -3.67
CA GLN A 475 -13.04 -2.41 -2.79
C GLN A 475 -12.86 -2.04 -1.32
N MET A 476 -11.63 -1.74 -0.88
CA MET A 476 -11.38 -1.31 0.50
C MET A 476 -12.12 -0.01 0.85
N ARG A 477 -12.16 0.94 -0.08
CA ARG A 477 -12.73 2.26 0.17
C ARG A 477 -14.27 2.26 0.18
N PHE A 478 -14.89 1.43 -0.64
CA PHE A 478 -16.33 1.43 -0.86
C PHE A 478 -17.04 0.15 -0.37
N GLY A 479 -16.34 -0.67 0.41
CA GLY A 479 -16.94 -1.86 1.03
C GLY A 479 -17.49 -2.86 0.01
N GLY A 480 -16.81 -3.06 -1.12
CA GLY A 480 -17.16 -4.10 -2.10
C GLY A 480 -17.03 -5.48 -1.46
N SER A 481 -18.03 -6.37 -1.69
CA SER A 481 -18.07 -7.73 -1.16
C SER A 481 -16.78 -8.51 -1.45
N GLY A 482 -16.10 -8.97 -0.41
CA GLY A 482 -14.90 -9.80 -0.52
C GLY A 482 -14.08 -9.88 0.78
N TYR A 483 -14.24 -8.93 1.69
CA TYR A 483 -13.47 -8.89 2.93
C TYR A 483 -14.32 -8.87 4.22
N ASP A 484 -15.66 -8.72 4.12
CA ASP A 484 -16.53 -8.64 5.31
C ASP A 484 -17.31 -9.94 5.62
N ASP A 485 -17.25 -10.99 4.79
CA ASP A 485 -18.03 -12.22 4.93
C ASP A 485 -17.16 -13.47 5.20
N SER A 486 -16.03 -13.33 5.91
CA SER A 486 -15.25 -14.50 6.37
C SER A 486 -14.91 -14.41 7.84
#